data_ad03f3dbd3d48e73eea2441d3d3fde65
#
_entry.id   ad03f3dbd3d48e73eea2441d3d3fde65
#
_cell.length_a   1.000
_cell.length_b   1.000
_cell.length_c   1.000
_cell.angle_alpha   90.00
_cell.angle_beta   90.00
_cell.angle_gamma   90.00
#
_symmetry.space_group_name_H-M   'P 1'
#
loop_
_entity.id
_entity.type
_entity.pdbx_description
1 polymer ?
#
loop_
_entity_poly.entity_id
_entity_poly.type
_entity_poly.pdbx_seq_one_letter_code
_entity_poly.pdbx_strand_id
1 'polypeptide(L)'
;MAQLIDIARMYKTVKNPRRPFSYFFKSRGFQLAEQYLKEVKELPENEIMIREMPSRGHPTVAKVHPILAVEFLRWLDYGVFYQQVMKNFRYE
;
A
#
# COMPACT_ATOMS: atom_id res chain seq x y z
N MET A 1 2.63 -0.38 -18.26
CA MET A 1 1.87 -1.04 -17.17
C MET A 1 2.65 -0.95 -15.87
N ALA A 2 2.06 -0.37 -14.84
CA ALA A 2 2.75 -0.24 -13.55
C ALA A 2 2.80 -1.59 -12.85
N GLN A 3 3.95 -1.92 -12.28
CA GLN A 3 4.11 -3.13 -11.49
C GLN A 3 3.45 -2.94 -10.13
N LEU A 4 2.57 -3.85 -9.76
CA LEU A 4 1.92 -3.80 -8.45
C LEU A 4 2.89 -4.25 -7.36
N ILE A 5 2.76 -3.62 -6.20
CA ILE A 5 3.64 -3.86 -5.06
C ILE A 5 2.87 -4.62 -3.98
N ASP A 6 3.47 -5.69 -3.47
CA ASP A 6 2.84 -6.55 -2.47
C ASP A 6 2.99 -5.92 -1.08
N ILE A 7 1.97 -5.18 -0.65
CA ILE A 7 1.98 -4.53 0.66
C ILE A 7 1.66 -5.49 1.81
N ALA A 8 0.98 -6.60 1.53
CA ALA A 8 0.75 -7.61 2.56
C ALA A 8 2.07 -8.22 3.02
N ARG A 9 2.97 -8.47 2.07
CA ARG A 9 4.29 -8.97 2.40
C ARG A 9 5.11 -7.94 3.16
N MET A 10 5.01 -6.67 2.77
CA MET A 10 5.67 -5.58 3.47
C MET A 10 5.20 -5.48 4.92
N TYR A 11 3.89 -5.60 5.13
CA TYR A 11 3.33 -5.54 6.48
C TYR A 11 3.88 -6.63 7.39
N LYS A 12 4.12 -7.82 6.86
CA LYS A 12 4.67 -8.95 7.63
C LYS A 12 6.08 -8.69 8.14
N THR A 13 6.82 -7.80 7.51
CA THR A 13 8.18 -7.45 7.94
C THR A 13 8.21 -6.36 9.00
N VAL A 14 7.06 -5.73 9.31
CA VAL A 14 6.98 -4.67 10.29
C VAL A 14 6.96 -5.28 11.69
N LYS A 15 7.87 -4.83 12.54
CA LYS A 15 7.90 -5.25 13.95
C LYS A 15 6.92 -4.41 14.74
N ASN A 16 6.06 -5.08 15.50
CA ASN A 16 5.09 -4.42 16.40
C ASN A 16 4.22 -3.40 15.67
N PRO A 17 3.46 -3.84 14.64
CA PRO A 17 2.59 -2.92 13.95
C PRO A 17 1.52 -2.36 14.90
N ARG A 18 1.29 -1.06 14.81
CA ARG A 18 0.37 -0.37 15.73
C ARG A 18 -1.09 -0.57 15.38
N ARG A 19 -1.38 -0.91 14.13
CA ARG A 19 -2.75 -1.04 13.64
C ARG A 19 -2.90 -2.28 12.78
N PRO A 20 -4.08 -2.93 12.82
CA PRO A 20 -4.35 -4.06 11.93
C PRO A 20 -4.23 -3.67 10.46
N PHE A 21 -3.72 -4.60 9.65
CA PHE A 21 -3.50 -4.35 8.23
C PHE A 21 -4.76 -3.88 7.51
N SER A 22 -5.91 -4.46 7.86
CA SER A 22 -7.17 -4.12 7.22
C SER A 22 -7.57 -2.65 7.40
N TYR A 23 -7.07 -1.98 8.43
CA TYR A 23 -7.39 -0.59 8.69
C TYR A 23 -6.82 0.35 7.64
N PHE A 24 -5.73 -0.06 6.96
CA PHE A 24 -5.18 0.74 5.87
C PHE A 24 -6.22 1.02 4.80
N PHE A 25 -7.02 0.01 4.44
CA PHE A 25 -8.01 0.15 3.37
C PHE A 25 -9.18 1.04 3.75
N LYS A 26 -9.29 1.39 5.02
CA LYS A 26 -10.30 2.32 5.53
C LYS A 26 -9.73 3.71 5.78
N SER A 27 -8.42 3.87 5.60
CA SER A 27 -7.77 5.15 5.87
C SER A 27 -8.13 6.18 4.79
N ARG A 28 -8.10 7.45 5.17
CA ARG A 28 -8.39 8.53 4.25
C ARG A 28 -7.34 8.62 3.14
N GLY A 29 -6.08 8.40 3.47
CA GLY A 29 -5.01 8.43 2.48
C GLY A 29 -5.22 7.39 1.38
N PHE A 30 -5.60 6.18 1.77
CA PHE A 30 -5.90 5.15 0.80
C PHE A 30 -7.08 5.54 -0.10
N GLN A 31 -8.17 6.01 0.51
CA GLN A 31 -9.37 6.37 -0.23
C GLN A 31 -9.11 7.48 -1.25
N LEU A 32 -8.37 8.51 -0.85
CA LEU A 32 -8.05 9.62 -1.74
C LEU A 32 -7.13 9.19 -2.88
N ALA A 33 -6.13 8.37 -2.57
CA ALA A 33 -5.21 7.88 -3.60
C ALA A 33 -5.92 6.94 -4.59
N GLU A 34 -6.79 6.08 -4.08
CA GLU A 34 -7.59 5.20 -4.94
C GLU A 34 -8.51 5.99 -5.86
N GLN A 35 -9.16 6.99 -5.31
CA GLN A 35 -10.04 7.86 -6.10
C GLN A 35 -9.26 8.59 -7.19
N TYR A 36 -8.08 9.09 -6.87
CA TYR A 36 -7.22 9.73 -7.86
C TYR A 36 -6.89 8.79 -9.01
N LEU A 37 -6.51 7.55 -8.69
CA LEU A 37 -6.15 6.57 -9.71
C LEU A 37 -7.34 6.20 -10.60
N LYS A 38 -8.54 6.14 -10.03
CA LYS A 38 -9.75 5.81 -10.78
C LYS A 38 -10.25 6.97 -11.63
N GLU A 39 -10.29 8.15 -11.08
CA GLU A 39 -10.95 9.30 -11.71
C GLU A 39 -10.02 10.15 -12.56
N VAL A 40 -8.79 10.35 -12.11
CA VAL A 40 -7.84 11.20 -12.83
C VAL A 40 -7.00 10.40 -13.80
N LYS A 41 -6.47 9.26 -13.34
CA LYS A 41 -5.65 8.39 -14.19
C LYS A 41 -6.47 7.39 -14.99
N GLU A 42 -7.73 7.22 -14.66
CA GLU A 42 -8.66 6.34 -15.38
C GLU A 42 -8.14 4.91 -15.51
N LEU A 43 -7.46 4.42 -14.47
CA LEU A 43 -6.92 3.07 -14.47
C LEU A 43 -8.01 2.05 -14.16
N PRO A 44 -7.98 0.88 -14.80
CA PRO A 44 -8.88 -0.21 -14.44
C PRO A 44 -8.53 -0.76 -13.06
N GLU A 45 -9.50 -1.39 -12.41
CA GLU A 45 -9.33 -1.85 -11.04
C GLU A 45 -8.15 -2.79 -10.87
N ASN A 46 -7.90 -3.68 -11.83
CA ASN A 46 -6.80 -4.64 -11.73
C ASN A 46 -5.40 -4.01 -11.88
N GLU A 47 -5.33 -2.75 -12.33
CA GLU A 47 -4.08 -2.00 -12.34
C GLU A 47 -3.91 -1.13 -11.11
N ILE A 48 -4.98 -0.98 -10.32
CA ILE A 48 -4.94 -0.23 -9.08
C ILE A 48 -4.63 -1.16 -7.91
N MET A 49 -5.34 -2.28 -7.81
CA MET A 49 -5.19 -3.18 -6.69
C MET A 49 -5.70 -4.58 -7.03
N ILE A 50 -4.96 -5.58 -6.55
CA ILE A 50 -5.41 -6.97 -6.52
C ILE A 50 -5.42 -7.37 -5.06
N ARG A 51 -6.60 -7.68 -4.54
CA ARG A 51 -6.75 -8.04 -3.12
C ARG A 51 -7.57 -9.31 -2.99
N GLU A 52 -7.00 -10.28 -2.28
CA GLU A 52 -7.68 -11.52 -1.97
C GLU A 52 -7.76 -11.67 -0.47
N MET A 53 -8.96 -11.92 0.04
CA MET A 53 -9.16 -12.12 1.46
C MET A 53 -8.55 -13.44 1.89
N PRO A 54 -8.02 -13.53 3.12
CA PRO A 54 -7.48 -14.77 3.61
C PRO A 54 -8.58 -15.82 3.69
N SER A 55 -8.27 -17.01 3.22
CA SER A 55 -9.17 -18.14 3.33
C SER A 55 -8.38 -19.34 3.84
N ARG A 56 -9.06 -20.43 4.09
CA ARG A 56 -8.43 -21.62 4.65
C ARG A 56 -7.23 -22.05 3.82
N GLY A 57 -6.05 -22.02 4.43
CA GLY A 57 -4.82 -22.44 3.78
C GLY A 57 -4.22 -21.45 2.79
N HIS A 58 -4.83 -20.27 2.63
CA HIS A 58 -4.35 -19.25 1.72
C HIS A 58 -4.04 -17.95 2.46
N PRO A 59 -2.86 -17.36 2.24
CA PRO A 59 -2.52 -16.08 2.87
C PRO A 59 -3.28 -14.92 2.24
N THR A 60 -3.33 -13.80 2.96
CA THR A 60 -3.85 -12.55 2.41
C THR A 60 -2.97 -12.11 1.25
N VAL A 61 -3.58 -11.73 0.15
CA VAL A 61 -2.89 -11.13 -0.99
C VAL A 61 -3.36 -9.69 -1.13
N ALA A 62 -2.41 -8.75 -1.20
CA ALA A 62 -2.72 -7.35 -1.43
C ALA A 62 -1.59 -6.72 -2.23
N LYS A 63 -1.79 -6.59 -3.52
CA LYS A 63 -0.85 -5.95 -4.43
C LYS A 63 -1.48 -4.66 -4.94
N VAL A 64 -0.76 -3.57 -4.81
CA VAL A 64 -1.32 -2.25 -5.10
C VAL A 64 -0.40 -1.45 -6.02
N HIS A 65 -1.01 -0.46 -6.67
CA HIS A 65 -0.27 0.51 -7.47
C HIS A 65 0.79 1.21 -6.60
N PRO A 66 1.96 1.58 -7.17
CA PRO A 66 3.02 2.24 -6.39
C PRO A 66 2.55 3.44 -5.57
N ILE A 67 1.62 4.24 -6.07
CA ILE A 67 1.08 5.37 -5.31
C ILE A 67 0.40 4.89 -4.02
N LEU A 68 -0.35 3.80 -4.11
CA LEU A 68 -1.00 3.23 -2.91
C LEU A 68 0.03 2.62 -1.96
N ALA A 69 1.13 2.09 -2.49
CA ALA A 69 2.21 1.57 -1.66
C ALA A 69 2.88 2.69 -0.86
N VAL A 70 3.06 3.86 -1.46
CA VAL A 70 3.59 5.04 -0.75
C VAL A 70 2.63 5.45 0.37
N GLU A 71 1.33 5.48 0.10
CA GLU A 71 0.34 5.79 1.12
C GLU A 71 0.34 4.75 2.25
N PHE A 72 0.58 3.49 1.92
CA PHE A 72 0.70 2.44 2.91
C PHE A 72 1.88 2.69 3.86
N LEU A 73 3.02 3.09 3.33
CA LEU A 73 4.20 3.40 4.15
C LEU A 73 3.94 4.59 5.06
N ARG A 74 3.26 5.61 4.56
CA ARG A 74 2.86 6.75 5.39
C ARG A 74 1.94 6.33 6.52
N TRP A 75 0.99 5.47 6.21
CA TRP A 75 0.04 4.99 7.20
C TRP A 75 0.71 4.16 8.30
N LEU A 76 1.72 3.36 7.93
CA LEU A 76 2.43 2.53 8.90
C LEU A 76 3.17 3.37 9.94
N ASP A 77 4.01 4.28 9.50
CA ASP A 77 4.82 5.11 10.37
C ASP A 77 5.53 6.17 9.54
N TYR A 78 5.40 7.42 9.96
CA TYR A 78 6.11 8.50 9.31
C TYR A 78 7.60 8.26 9.25
N GLY A 79 8.18 7.72 10.33
CA GLY A 79 9.61 7.42 10.35
C GLY A 79 10.00 6.45 9.25
N VAL A 80 9.24 5.37 9.13
CA VAL A 80 9.47 4.37 8.08
C VAL A 80 9.30 4.99 6.71
N PHE A 81 8.25 5.80 6.52
CA PHE A 81 7.99 6.47 5.26
C PHE A 81 9.15 7.38 4.87
N TYR A 82 9.61 8.22 5.79
CA TYR A 82 10.71 9.13 5.51
C TYR A 82 12.00 8.40 5.20
N GLN A 83 12.30 7.33 5.93
CA GLN A 83 13.48 6.53 5.65
C GLN A 83 13.45 5.95 4.23
N GLN A 84 12.30 5.45 3.80
CA GLN A 84 12.15 4.89 2.47
C GLN A 84 12.31 5.96 1.39
N VAL A 85 11.72 7.13 1.60
CA VAL A 85 11.84 8.23 0.66
C VAL A 85 13.29 8.67 0.54
N MET A 86 13.96 8.88 1.68
CA MET A 86 15.36 9.31 1.69
C MET A 86 16.26 8.28 1.01
N LYS A 87 16.03 7.00 1.29
CA LYS A 87 16.81 5.93 0.71
C LYS A 87 16.64 5.86 -0.81
N ASN A 88 15.40 5.99 -1.29
CA ASN A 88 15.11 5.85 -2.71
C ASN A 88 15.49 7.09 -3.52
N PHE A 89 15.34 8.26 -2.96
CA PHE A 89 15.63 9.51 -3.66
C PHE A 89 16.97 10.14 -3.29
N ARG A 90 17.66 9.57 -2.32
CA ARG A 90 18.99 10.02 -1.90
C ARG A 90 19.07 11.52 -1.64
N TYR A 91 18.13 12.02 -0.87
CA TYR A 91 18.20 13.41 -0.42
C TYR A 91 19.42 13.62 0.46
N GLU A 92 20.18 14.61 0.12
CA GLU A 92 21.33 15.00 0.91
C GLU A 92 21.09 16.31 1.63
#